data_55d0d60fc48a9b45d95ff1cc71411540
#
_entry.id   55d0d60fc48a9b45d95ff1cc71411540
#
_cell.length_a   1.000
_cell.length_b   1.000
_cell.length_c   1.000
_cell.angle_alpha   90.00
_cell.angle_beta   90.00
_cell.angle_gamma   90.00
#
_symmetry.space_group_name_H-M   'P 1'
#
loop_
_entity.id
_entity.type
_entity.pdbx_description
1 polymer ?
#
loop_
_entity_poly.entity_id
_entity_poly.type
_entity_poly.pdbx_seq_one_letter_code
_entity_poly.pdbx_strand_id
1 'polypeptide(L)' 'MQYFKTSQFVPGKGNAWMYYECDDAQKVLRTLTHIPDTGEITRVPDPIVKRLIRPELLQAAEGDVFIELWGGV' A
#
# COMPACT_ATOMS: atom_id res chain seq x y z
N MET A 1 -2.94 9.74 10.49
CA MET A 1 -2.65 8.97 9.27
C MET A 1 -3.56 7.79 9.14
N GLN A 2 -3.99 7.49 7.93
CA GLN A 2 -4.81 6.33 7.63
C GLN A 2 -4.05 5.41 6.69
N TYR A 3 -4.21 4.10 6.89
CA TYR A 3 -3.53 3.10 6.08
C TYR A 3 -4.55 2.12 5.53
N PHE A 4 -4.43 1.82 4.25
CA PHE A 4 -5.32 0.89 3.56
C PHE A 4 -4.49 -0.12 2.78
N LYS A 5 -5.08 -1.28 2.50
CA LYS A 5 -4.43 -2.30 1.68
C LYS A 5 -5.46 -3.02 0.82
N THR A 6 -5.00 -3.54 -0.30
CA THR A 6 -5.78 -4.41 -1.16
C THR A 6 -4.86 -5.48 -1.75
N SER A 7 -5.42 -6.62 -2.10
CA SER A 7 -4.65 -7.69 -2.72
C SER A 7 -4.93 -7.75 -4.21
N GLN A 8 -3.90 -8.15 -4.97
CA GLN A 8 -4.00 -8.33 -6.42
C GLN A 8 -3.14 -9.52 -6.81
N PHE A 9 -3.68 -10.40 -7.66
CA PHE A 9 -2.90 -11.50 -8.19
C PHE A 9 -2.01 -11.02 -9.34
N VAL A 10 -0.72 -11.33 -9.24
CA VAL A 10 0.25 -11.02 -10.29
C VAL A 10 0.68 -12.33 -10.93
N PRO A 11 0.35 -12.59 -12.21
CA PRO A 11 0.73 -13.83 -12.87
C PRO A 11 2.25 -14.06 -12.84
N GLY A 12 2.65 -15.27 -12.44
CA GLY A 12 4.05 -15.64 -12.33
C GLY A 12 4.74 -15.21 -11.04
N LYS A 13 4.07 -14.42 -10.18
CA LYS A 13 4.65 -13.93 -8.92
C LYS A 13 3.82 -14.25 -7.70
N GLY A 14 2.51 -14.42 -7.84
CA GLY A 14 1.61 -14.69 -6.74
C GLY A 14 0.79 -13.47 -6.32
N ASN A 15 0.28 -13.49 -5.09
CA ASN A 15 -0.52 -12.37 -4.58
C ASN A 15 0.36 -11.21 -4.15
N ALA A 16 0.00 -10.01 -4.61
CA ALA A 16 0.65 -8.77 -4.18
C ALA A 16 -0.28 -8.01 -3.24
N TRP A 17 0.29 -7.42 -2.20
CA TRP A 17 -0.42 -6.51 -1.30
C TRP A 17 -0.02 -5.08 -1.65
N MET A 18 -1.01 -4.27 -2.01
CA MET A 18 -0.80 -2.85 -2.28
C MET A 18 -1.25 -2.06 -1.06
N TYR A 19 -0.33 -1.25 -0.50
CA TYR A 19 -0.57 -0.46 0.69
C TYR A 19 -0.60 1.02 0.33
N TYR A 20 -1.50 1.76 0.98
CA TYR A 20 -1.66 3.19 0.79
C TYR A 20 -1.56 3.90 2.13
N GLU A 21 -0.68 4.89 2.22
CA GLU A 21 -0.62 5.80 3.36
C GLU A 21 -1.34 7.08 2.99
N CYS A 22 -2.35 7.45 3.77
CA CYS A 22 -3.17 8.62 3.49
C CYS A 22 -3.18 9.56 4.69
N ASP A 23 -3.40 10.84 4.43
CA ASP A 23 -3.66 11.80 5.51
C ASP A 23 -5.13 11.73 5.94
N ASP A 24 -5.52 12.57 6.90
CA ASP A 24 -6.87 12.56 7.45
C ASP A 24 -7.93 13.00 6.43
N ALA A 25 -7.51 13.66 5.36
CA ALA A 25 -8.38 14.04 4.24
C ALA A 25 -8.39 12.98 3.13
N GLN A 26 -7.83 11.81 3.39
CA GLN A 26 -7.74 10.69 2.45
C GLN A 26 -6.90 11.00 1.20
N LYS A 27 -5.97 11.94 1.32
CA LYS A 27 -4.98 12.19 0.28
C LYS A 27 -3.88 11.14 0.39
N VAL A 28 -3.59 10.46 -0.73
CA VAL A 28 -2.54 9.44 -0.79
C VAL A 28 -1.17 10.12 -0.72
N LEU A 29 -0.38 9.74 0.28
CA LEU A 29 0.95 10.31 0.51
C LEU A 29 2.05 9.40 -0.03
N ARG A 30 1.96 8.10 0.27
CA ARG A 30 2.92 7.09 -0.19
C ARG A 30 2.17 5.81 -0.50
N THR A 31 2.71 5.03 -1.42
CA THR A 31 2.20 3.69 -1.69
C THR A 31 3.36 2.70 -1.71
N LEU A 32 3.06 1.44 -1.44
CA LEU A 32 4.02 0.37 -1.67
C LEU A 32 3.28 -0.89 -2.10
N THR A 33 4.01 -1.74 -2.81
CA THR A 33 3.52 -3.05 -3.22
C THR A 33 4.48 -4.10 -2.65
N HIS A 34 3.93 -5.08 -1.97
CA HIS A 34 4.68 -6.18 -1.38
C HIS A 34 4.19 -7.49 -1.96
N ILE A 35 5.10 -8.29 -2.51
CA ILE A 35 4.81 -9.63 -3.03
C ILE A 35 5.53 -10.64 -2.12
N PRO A 36 4.81 -11.25 -1.16
CA PRO A 36 5.46 -12.13 -0.19
C PRO A 36 6.17 -13.34 -0.81
N ASP A 37 5.60 -13.89 -1.89
CA ASP A 37 6.17 -15.09 -2.51
C ASP A 37 7.54 -14.85 -3.14
N THR A 38 7.82 -13.65 -3.58
CA THR A 38 9.10 -13.27 -4.18
C THR A 38 9.95 -12.40 -3.25
N GLY A 39 9.34 -11.82 -2.23
CA GLY A 39 10.00 -10.85 -1.36
C GLY A 39 10.15 -9.47 -1.97
N GLU A 40 9.58 -9.23 -3.14
CA GLU A 40 9.69 -7.93 -3.80
C GLU A 40 8.89 -6.86 -3.04
N ILE A 41 9.51 -5.69 -2.89
CA ILE A 41 8.83 -4.51 -2.32
C ILE A 41 9.14 -3.33 -3.25
N THR A 42 8.06 -2.71 -3.76
CA THR A 42 8.17 -1.52 -4.58
C THR A 42 7.61 -0.34 -3.81
N ARG A 43 8.43 0.68 -3.55
CA ARG A 43 8.06 1.85 -2.76
C ARG A 43 7.91 3.05 -3.68
N VAL A 44 6.77 3.76 -3.56
CA VAL A 44 6.47 4.95 -4.35
C VAL A 44 6.29 6.13 -3.40
N PRO A 45 7.31 6.99 -3.24
CA PRO A 45 7.26 8.09 -2.26
C PRO A 45 6.36 9.26 -2.68
N ASP A 46 6.08 9.39 -3.98
CA ASP A 46 5.21 10.45 -4.48
C ASP A 46 4.34 9.90 -5.61
N PRO A 47 3.29 9.12 -5.25
CA PRO A 47 2.46 8.49 -6.26
C PRO A 47 1.67 9.52 -7.06
N ILE A 48 1.43 9.19 -8.34
CA ILE A 48 0.60 10.02 -9.22
C ILE A 48 -0.84 10.04 -8.72
N VAL A 49 -1.34 8.92 -8.24
CA VAL A 49 -2.69 8.81 -7.67
C VAL A 49 -2.69 9.51 -6.32
N LYS A 50 -3.46 10.58 -6.20
CA LYS A 50 -3.54 11.39 -4.97
C LYS A 50 -4.79 11.11 -4.15
N ARG A 51 -5.79 10.41 -4.71
CA ARG A 51 -7.01 10.06 -4.01
C ARG A 51 -7.40 8.62 -4.32
N LEU A 52 -7.93 7.95 -3.31
CA LEU A 52 -8.50 6.62 -3.47
C LEU A 52 -9.87 6.74 -4.16
N ILE A 53 -10.09 5.93 -5.21
CA ILE A 53 -11.36 5.99 -5.95
C ILE A 53 -12.48 5.35 -5.13
N ARG A 54 -12.20 4.23 -4.46
CA ARG A 54 -13.18 3.50 -3.66
C ARG A 54 -12.54 3.00 -2.38
N PRO A 55 -12.31 3.90 -1.41
CA PRO A 55 -11.67 3.48 -0.15
C PRO A 55 -12.49 2.45 0.63
N GLU A 56 -13.80 2.42 0.43
CA GLU A 56 -14.68 1.44 1.08
C GLU A 56 -14.45 0.00 0.62
N LEU A 57 -13.79 -0.19 -0.53
CA LEU A 57 -13.44 -1.52 -1.02
C LEU A 57 -12.08 -1.98 -0.53
N LEU A 58 -11.32 -1.10 0.12
CA LEU A 58 -10.01 -1.43 0.66
C LEU A 58 -10.13 -1.90 2.09
N GLN A 59 -9.19 -2.75 2.51
CA GLN A 59 -9.10 -3.18 3.89
C GLN A 59 -8.30 -2.16 4.68
N ALA A 60 -8.64 -2.00 5.96
CA ALA A 60 -7.81 -1.22 6.86
C ALA A 60 -6.47 -1.94 7.05
N ALA A 61 -5.38 -1.19 7.01
CA ALA A 61 -4.04 -1.72 7.24
C ALA A 61 -3.46 -1.11 8.51
N GLU A 62 -2.49 -1.80 9.09
CA GLU A 62 -1.79 -1.30 10.27
C GLU A 62 -0.62 -0.43 9.86
N GLY A 63 -0.50 0.75 10.47
CA GLY A 63 0.59 1.67 10.18
C GLY A 63 1.96 1.06 10.46
N ASP A 64 2.07 0.26 11.51
CA ASP A 64 3.31 -0.41 11.89
C ASP A 64 3.84 -1.30 10.76
N VAL A 65 2.96 -2.05 10.12
CA VAL A 65 3.32 -2.93 9.01
C VAL A 65 3.79 -2.12 7.82
N PHE A 66 3.06 -1.04 7.50
CA PHE A 66 3.45 -0.16 6.40
C PHE A 66 4.84 0.43 6.62
N ILE A 67 5.10 0.97 7.81
CA ILE A 67 6.36 1.61 8.13
C ILE A 67 7.51 0.59 8.09
N GLU A 68 7.29 -0.61 8.61
CA GLU A 68 8.30 -1.67 8.55
C GLU A 68 8.64 -2.04 7.10
N LEU A 69 7.62 -2.23 6.25
CA LEU A 69 7.84 -2.54 4.84
C LEU A 69 8.47 -1.38 4.08
N TRP A 70 8.20 -0.15 4.50
CA TRP A 70 8.81 1.04 3.89
C TRP A 70 10.30 1.16 4.20
N GLY A 71 10.76 0.57 5.26
CA GLY A 71 12.16 0.62 5.67
C GLY A 71 12.36 1.27 7.03
N GLY A 72 11.31 1.36 7.84
CA GLY A 72 11.38 1.86 9.21
C GLY A 72 11.29 3.37 9.36
N VAL A 73 10.86 4.06 8.32
CA VAL A 73 10.76 5.54 8.37
C VAL A 73 9.36 6.00 8.04
#